data_b0aa52aded49f38212302f0e4e2a5128
#
_entry.id   b0aa52aded49f38212302f0e4e2a5128
#
_cell.length_a   1.000
_cell.length_b   1.000
_cell.length_c   1.000
_cell.angle_alpha   90.00
_cell.angle_beta   90.00
_cell.angle_gamma   90.00
#
_symmetry.space_group_name_H-M   'P 1'
#
loop_
_entity.id
_entity.type
_entity.pdbx_description
1 polymer ?
#
loop_
_entity_poly.entity_id
_entity_poly.type
_entity_poly.pdbx_seq_one_letter_code
_entity_poly.pdbx_strand_id
1 'polypeptide(L)'
;MYLKDGTAVLPTDKDLPIILPDDVDFSKSQNLLQDHPKWKYTKYSKTGENVIRETETFDTFFESSWYFARFCSPHSKDIIEKKEAQYWLPVDQYVGGIEHAILHLLYSRFFTRALYDCGLLNIKEPFENLLTQGMVCHKTFKDKKGNWVTPNNFDEEKNKKEFLIGKSEKMSKSKKNVVDPNLILSKFGADTARFFMLSDSPPEKDLEWTDTGIKGAYKYLNKLWDIVERNLNILLKEKQSIKNFNESDALIEEINRTIYYVTRDYENFRFNRAIARIREFTNILFENEKKLIKDSKLFKFLLENIIKIISPMVPHISEEMWHLLGNKNFLIKSGWPIANKKFLKIKNFTLVVQINGKLRETIDLPFDTDISEIEKKALSLPKVMKIIGNNKPKKIIVVKNRVANIVI
;
A
#
# COMPACT_ATOMS: atom_id res chain seq x y z
N MET A 1 27.30 32.06 -16.73
CA MET A 1 28.73 32.27 -16.98
C MET A 1 29.08 33.65 -16.45
N TYR A 2 30.32 33.89 -16.06
CA TYR A 2 30.76 35.16 -15.44
C TYR A 2 31.89 35.79 -16.24
N LEU A 3 31.75 37.08 -16.54
CA LEU A 3 32.79 37.92 -17.09
C LEU A 3 33.89 38.16 -16.04
N LYS A 4 35.02 38.73 -16.45
CA LYS A 4 36.15 39.02 -15.54
C LYS A 4 35.81 39.96 -14.37
N ASP A 5 34.82 40.83 -14.58
CA ASP A 5 34.32 41.76 -13.56
C ASP A 5 33.25 41.16 -12.65
N GLY A 6 32.90 39.87 -12.82
CA GLY A 6 31.88 39.18 -12.06
C GLY A 6 30.45 39.31 -12.61
N THR A 7 30.28 40.04 -13.72
CA THR A 7 28.96 40.18 -14.34
C THR A 7 28.46 38.84 -14.89
N ALA A 8 27.25 38.43 -14.48
CA ALA A 8 26.62 37.20 -14.96
C ALA A 8 26.06 37.40 -16.38
N VAL A 9 26.38 36.48 -17.27
CA VAL A 9 25.87 36.43 -18.64
C VAL A 9 25.27 35.06 -18.94
N LEU A 10 24.20 35.03 -19.71
CA LEU A 10 23.56 33.79 -20.14
C LEU A 10 24.27 33.22 -21.36
N PRO A 11 24.41 31.88 -21.46
CA PRO A 11 24.86 31.24 -22.70
C PRO A 11 23.89 31.56 -23.83
N THR A 12 24.42 31.64 -25.05
CA THR A 12 23.59 31.76 -26.26
C THR A 12 23.26 30.34 -26.79
N ASP A 13 22.36 30.26 -27.77
CA ASP A 13 22.01 28.96 -28.42
C ASP A 13 23.26 28.26 -29.03
N LYS A 14 24.29 29.05 -29.40
CA LYS A 14 25.56 28.51 -29.91
C LYS A 14 26.45 27.89 -28.82
N ASP A 15 26.23 28.26 -27.58
CA ASP A 15 26.95 27.74 -26.42
C ASP A 15 26.28 26.45 -25.86
N LEU A 16 25.09 26.08 -26.34
CA LEU A 16 24.34 24.95 -25.91
C LEU A 16 24.48 23.74 -26.87
N PRO A 17 24.44 22.51 -26.36
CA PRO A 17 24.32 22.14 -24.92
C PRO A 17 25.65 22.29 -24.18
N ILE A 18 25.59 22.65 -22.90
CA ILE A 18 26.73 22.63 -22.00
C ILE A 18 26.93 21.19 -21.51
N ILE A 19 27.95 20.50 -22.04
CA ILE A 19 28.26 19.12 -21.69
C ILE A 19 29.18 19.10 -20.47
N LEU A 20 28.85 18.27 -19.48
CA LEU A 20 29.69 18.07 -18.31
C LEU A 20 30.96 17.26 -18.68
N PRO A 21 32.07 17.44 -17.96
CA PRO A 21 33.31 16.71 -18.22
C PRO A 21 33.19 15.27 -17.72
N ASP A 22 33.73 14.32 -18.49
CA ASP A 22 33.79 12.89 -18.13
C ASP A 22 35.04 12.54 -17.30
N ASP A 23 36.07 13.41 -17.33
CA ASP A 23 37.39 13.22 -16.72
C ASP A 23 37.46 13.80 -15.31
N VAL A 24 36.46 13.53 -14.47
CA VAL A 24 36.38 13.98 -13.07
C VAL A 24 36.79 12.89 -12.08
N ASP A 25 37.53 13.28 -11.04
CA ASP A 25 37.93 12.37 -9.97
C ASP A 25 37.02 12.54 -8.73
N PHE A 26 36.05 11.64 -8.60
CA PHE A 26 35.08 11.64 -7.49
C PHE A 26 35.71 11.46 -6.09
N SER A 27 36.98 11.15 -6.00
CA SER A 27 37.64 10.94 -4.70
C SER A 27 38.19 12.23 -4.06
N LYS A 28 38.29 13.34 -4.80
CA LYS A 28 39.10 14.47 -4.40
C LYS A 28 38.37 15.71 -3.90
N SER A 29 37.15 15.97 -4.31
CA SER A 29 36.49 17.25 -4.02
C SER A 29 34.98 17.10 -3.84
N GLN A 30 34.39 18.06 -3.11
CA GLN A 30 32.94 18.21 -3.02
C GLN A 30 32.35 18.92 -4.26
N ASN A 31 33.11 19.84 -4.90
CA ASN A 31 32.73 20.53 -6.13
C ASN A 31 33.71 20.22 -7.27
N LEU A 32 33.46 19.11 -7.95
CA LEU A 32 34.32 18.60 -9.04
C LEU A 32 34.41 19.54 -10.24
N LEU A 33 33.37 20.32 -10.50
CA LEU A 33 33.36 21.29 -11.61
C LEU A 33 34.21 22.50 -11.30
N GLN A 34 34.22 22.97 -10.05
CA GLN A 34 35.02 24.07 -9.58
C GLN A 34 36.53 23.74 -9.68
N ASP A 35 36.90 22.51 -9.34
CA ASP A 35 38.30 22.07 -9.34
C ASP A 35 38.75 21.57 -10.70
N HIS A 36 37.86 21.47 -11.69
CA HIS A 36 38.22 21.00 -13.02
C HIS A 36 39.11 21.99 -13.75
N PRO A 37 40.33 21.58 -14.25
CA PRO A 37 41.37 22.49 -14.72
C PRO A 37 41.02 23.24 -15.99
N LYS A 38 40.13 22.67 -16.81
CA LYS A 38 39.83 23.24 -18.15
C LYS A 38 38.36 23.59 -18.31
N TRP A 39 37.42 22.75 -17.84
CA TRP A 39 35.98 22.81 -18.18
C TRP A 39 35.34 24.15 -17.78
N LYS A 40 35.69 24.72 -16.64
CA LYS A 40 35.11 25.98 -16.15
C LYS A 40 35.46 27.19 -17.01
N TYR A 41 36.53 27.14 -17.81
CA TYR A 41 36.95 28.25 -18.65
C TYR A 41 36.41 28.08 -20.07
N THR A 42 35.81 29.13 -20.62
CA THR A 42 35.25 29.12 -21.97
C THR A 42 35.25 30.54 -22.56
N LYS A 43 34.81 30.64 -23.81
CA LYS A 43 34.59 31.95 -24.46
C LYS A 43 33.10 32.17 -24.60
N TYR A 44 32.65 33.39 -24.33
CA TYR A 44 31.28 33.80 -24.55
C TYR A 44 31.05 34.01 -26.04
N SER A 45 30.19 33.25 -26.67
CA SER A 45 30.01 33.23 -28.12
C SER A 45 29.54 34.56 -28.71
N LYS A 46 28.86 35.40 -27.90
CA LYS A 46 28.35 36.71 -28.33
C LYS A 46 29.43 37.77 -28.48
N THR A 47 30.45 37.77 -27.60
CA THR A 47 31.49 38.81 -27.57
C THR A 47 32.89 38.26 -27.83
N GLY A 48 33.11 36.96 -27.72
CA GLY A 48 34.44 36.33 -27.82
C GLY A 48 35.30 36.44 -26.56
N GLU A 49 34.79 37.10 -25.50
CA GLU A 49 35.49 37.29 -24.23
C GLU A 49 35.65 35.98 -23.46
N ASN A 50 36.73 35.88 -22.68
CA ASN A 50 36.92 34.77 -21.78
C ASN A 50 35.95 34.89 -20.58
N VAL A 51 35.22 33.83 -20.30
CA VAL A 51 34.27 33.74 -19.20
C VAL A 51 34.52 32.49 -18.38
N ILE A 52 34.02 32.48 -17.15
CA ILE A 52 34.04 31.33 -16.25
C ILE A 52 32.60 30.78 -16.21
N ARG A 53 32.46 29.45 -16.45
CA ARG A 53 31.16 28.77 -16.26
C ARG A 53 30.78 28.72 -14.79
N GLU A 54 29.51 28.79 -14.52
CA GLU A 54 28.96 28.42 -13.23
C GLU A 54 29.33 26.98 -12.91
N THR A 55 29.79 26.74 -11.69
CA THR A 55 30.20 25.41 -11.21
C THR A 55 29.25 24.81 -10.18
N GLU A 56 28.34 25.60 -9.64
CA GLU A 56 27.28 25.10 -8.81
C GLU A 56 26.27 24.31 -9.65
N THR A 57 25.82 23.20 -9.12
CA THR A 57 24.77 22.38 -9.74
C THR A 57 23.44 22.59 -9.03
N PHE A 58 22.35 22.37 -9.74
CA PHE A 58 21.04 22.36 -9.12
C PHE A 58 20.91 21.24 -8.07
N ASP A 59 19.98 21.43 -7.16
CA ASP A 59 19.57 20.38 -6.22
C ASP A 59 19.19 19.09 -6.95
N THR A 60 19.46 17.94 -6.34
CA THR A 60 19.18 16.63 -6.92
C THR A 60 17.69 16.41 -7.25
N PHE A 61 16.79 17.15 -6.60
CA PHE A 61 15.35 17.09 -6.88
C PHE A 61 14.92 17.94 -8.08
N PHE A 62 15.81 18.71 -8.69
CA PHE A 62 15.46 19.60 -9.80
C PHE A 62 14.87 18.82 -10.98
N GLU A 63 15.57 17.81 -11.48
CA GLU A 63 15.10 16.99 -12.62
C GLU A 63 13.87 16.15 -12.25
N SER A 64 13.82 15.60 -11.04
CA SER A 64 12.67 14.83 -10.58
C SER A 64 11.42 15.67 -10.32
N SER A 65 11.54 17.01 -10.32
CA SER A 65 10.44 17.92 -10.02
C SER A 65 9.36 17.96 -11.10
N TRP A 66 9.67 17.54 -12.31
CA TRP A 66 8.78 17.63 -13.47
C TRP A 66 8.74 16.36 -14.33
N TYR A 67 9.41 15.28 -13.93
CA TYR A 67 9.52 14.03 -14.72
C TYR A 67 8.14 13.48 -15.15
N PHE A 68 7.12 13.61 -14.30
CA PHE A 68 5.76 13.16 -14.59
C PHE A 68 5.16 13.89 -15.79
N ALA A 69 5.48 15.17 -15.99
CA ALA A 69 5.08 15.93 -17.17
C ALA A 69 5.85 15.48 -18.42
N ARG A 70 7.18 15.20 -18.28
CA ARG A 70 7.98 14.67 -19.39
C ARG A 70 7.51 13.28 -19.82
N PHE A 71 7.07 12.45 -18.89
CA PHE A 71 6.56 11.10 -19.17
C PHE A 71 5.27 11.08 -20.01
N CYS A 72 4.53 12.19 -20.05
CA CYS A 72 3.38 12.30 -20.97
C CYS A 72 3.78 12.25 -22.44
N SER A 73 5.00 12.67 -22.78
CA SER A 73 5.52 12.71 -24.16
C SER A 73 7.01 12.37 -24.25
N PRO A 74 7.41 11.14 -23.88
CA PRO A 74 8.84 10.77 -23.71
C PRO A 74 9.66 10.86 -25.00
N HIS A 75 9.01 10.71 -26.14
CA HIS A 75 9.65 10.72 -27.46
C HIS A 75 9.58 12.07 -28.18
N SER A 76 8.92 13.07 -27.59
CA SER A 76 8.85 14.41 -28.17
C SER A 76 10.23 15.07 -28.20
N LYS A 77 10.47 15.87 -29.23
CA LYS A 77 11.66 16.76 -29.32
C LYS A 77 11.50 17.99 -28.45
N ASP A 78 10.27 18.39 -28.19
CA ASP A 78 9.94 19.49 -27.31
C ASP A 78 10.02 19.06 -25.84
N ILE A 79 10.13 20.02 -24.93
CA ILE A 79 10.17 19.77 -23.48
C ILE A 79 8.94 19.00 -23.03
N ILE A 80 7.76 19.49 -23.44
CA ILE A 80 6.44 18.90 -23.14
C ILE A 80 5.56 19.11 -24.36
N GLU A 81 4.89 18.05 -24.82
CA GLU A 81 3.83 18.15 -25.82
C GLU A 81 2.51 18.47 -25.11
N LYS A 82 2.00 19.70 -25.36
CA LYS A 82 0.83 20.23 -24.63
C LYS A 82 -0.40 19.35 -24.71
N LYS A 83 -0.66 18.74 -25.89
CA LYS A 83 -1.82 17.87 -26.09
C LYS A 83 -1.76 16.62 -25.24
N GLU A 84 -0.60 15.98 -25.17
CA GLU A 84 -0.40 14.79 -24.34
C GLU A 84 -0.44 15.14 -22.84
N ALA A 85 0.22 16.25 -22.44
CA ALA A 85 0.17 16.73 -21.08
C ALA A 85 -1.26 17.07 -20.63
N GLN A 86 -2.07 17.68 -21.50
CA GLN A 86 -3.47 18.00 -21.20
C GLN A 86 -4.33 16.75 -21.02
N TYR A 87 -4.01 15.65 -21.69
CA TYR A 87 -4.72 14.38 -21.54
C TYR A 87 -4.35 13.64 -20.26
N TRP A 88 -3.06 13.61 -19.91
CA TRP A 88 -2.55 12.79 -18.82
C TRP A 88 -2.47 13.49 -17.45
N LEU A 89 -2.49 14.82 -17.41
CA LEU A 89 -2.32 15.61 -16.19
C LEU A 89 -3.60 16.36 -15.81
N PRO A 90 -3.83 16.60 -14.50
CA PRO A 90 -2.98 16.23 -13.36
C PRO A 90 -2.90 14.73 -13.16
N VAL A 91 -1.86 14.26 -12.47
CA VAL A 91 -1.73 12.83 -12.08
C VAL A 91 -2.86 12.45 -11.14
N ASP A 92 -3.64 11.41 -11.49
CA ASP A 92 -4.83 11.00 -10.72
C ASP A 92 -4.51 10.61 -9.29
N GLN A 93 -3.45 9.82 -9.10
CA GLN A 93 -3.00 9.36 -7.79
C GLN A 93 -1.48 9.33 -7.71
N TYR A 94 -0.91 10.09 -6.78
CA TYR A 94 0.52 10.13 -6.54
C TYR A 94 0.86 9.52 -5.18
N VAL A 95 1.78 8.55 -5.17
CA VAL A 95 2.15 7.79 -3.98
C VAL A 95 3.64 7.94 -3.71
N GLY A 96 4.00 8.33 -2.49
CA GLY A 96 5.41 8.51 -2.10
C GLY A 96 5.59 8.57 -0.60
N GLY A 97 6.85 8.53 -0.13
CA GLY A 97 7.16 8.61 1.28
C GLY A 97 6.94 10.01 1.87
N ILE A 98 6.58 10.07 3.14
CA ILE A 98 6.35 11.34 3.87
C ILE A 98 7.59 12.24 3.88
N GLU A 99 8.81 11.69 3.75
CA GLU A 99 10.05 12.43 3.69
C GLU A 99 10.13 13.40 2.52
N HIS A 100 9.37 13.17 1.47
CA HIS A 100 9.33 14.01 0.28
C HIS A 100 8.41 15.22 0.39
N ALA A 101 7.67 15.37 1.49
CA ALA A 101 6.69 16.45 1.66
C ALA A 101 7.29 17.86 1.51
N ILE A 102 8.50 18.10 2.05
CA ILE A 102 9.19 19.39 1.99
C ILE A 102 10.18 19.46 0.81
N LEU A 103 10.56 18.33 0.23
CA LEU A 103 11.54 18.24 -0.84
C LEU A 103 10.83 18.12 -2.20
N HIS A 104 10.77 16.91 -2.73
CA HIS A 104 10.23 16.61 -4.05
C HIS A 104 8.82 17.17 -4.29
N LEU A 105 7.91 17.03 -3.32
CA LEU A 105 6.52 17.49 -3.51
C LEU A 105 6.43 19.03 -3.60
N LEU A 106 7.25 19.75 -2.83
CA LEU A 106 7.31 21.21 -2.91
C LEU A 106 7.87 21.65 -4.28
N TYR A 107 8.98 21.04 -4.71
CA TYR A 107 9.57 21.31 -6.02
C TYR A 107 8.61 20.97 -7.16
N SER A 108 7.90 19.86 -7.12
CA SER A 108 6.92 19.48 -8.15
C SER A 108 5.83 20.52 -8.30
N ARG A 109 5.31 21.08 -7.21
CA ARG A 109 4.32 22.15 -7.24
C ARG A 109 4.90 23.45 -7.81
N PHE A 110 6.11 23.81 -7.40
CA PHE A 110 6.81 24.97 -7.92
C PHE A 110 7.03 24.86 -9.44
N PHE A 111 7.57 23.75 -9.91
CA PHE A 111 7.82 23.51 -11.32
C PHE A 111 6.52 23.50 -12.15
N THR A 112 5.45 22.88 -11.66
CA THR A 112 4.18 22.89 -12.36
C THR A 112 3.65 24.30 -12.57
N ARG A 113 3.76 25.16 -11.55
CA ARG A 113 3.36 26.58 -11.65
C ARG A 113 4.27 27.38 -12.58
N ALA A 114 5.59 27.16 -12.50
CA ALA A 114 6.55 27.81 -13.41
C ALA A 114 6.29 27.38 -14.87
N LEU A 115 6.05 26.10 -15.14
CA LEU A 115 5.72 25.61 -16.47
C LEU A 115 4.36 26.13 -16.96
N TYR A 116 3.40 26.33 -16.06
CA TYR A 116 2.13 27.00 -16.38
C TYR A 116 2.36 28.46 -16.80
N ASP A 117 3.14 29.23 -16.03
CA ASP A 117 3.45 30.63 -16.32
C ASP A 117 4.27 30.78 -17.62
N CYS A 118 5.11 29.80 -17.95
CA CYS A 118 5.80 29.71 -19.24
C CYS A 118 4.89 29.24 -20.39
N GLY A 119 3.61 28.95 -20.13
CA GLY A 119 2.64 28.49 -21.13
C GLY A 119 2.90 27.07 -21.64
N LEU A 120 3.67 26.25 -20.93
CA LEU A 120 3.98 24.85 -21.27
C LEU A 120 2.96 23.86 -20.71
N LEU A 121 2.32 24.19 -19.59
CA LEU A 121 1.24 23.42 -18.97
C LEU A 121 -0.04 24.26 -18.81
N ASN A 122 -1.19 23.59 -18.68
CA ASN A 122 -2.50 24.20 -18.43
C ASN A 122 -3.00 23.99 -16.99
N ILE A 123 -2.17 23.37 -16.12
CA ILE A 123 -2.50 23.05 -14.73
C ILE A 123 -1.56 23.79 -13.76
N LYS A 124 -2.03 24.06 -12.56
CA LYS A 124 -1.25 24.71 -11.49
C LYS A 124 -0.86 23.77 -10.34
N GLU A 125 -1.51 22.62 -10.25
CA GLU A 125 -1.20 21.58 -9.27
C GLU A 125 -0.91 20.26 -10.02
N PRO A 126 0.19 19.55 -9.68
CA PRO A 126 0.63 18.38 -10.44
C PRO A 126 -0.20 17.13 -10.18
N PHE A 127 -0.78 17.00 -8.96
CA PHE A 127 -1.42 15.79 -8.49
C PHE A 127 -2.85 16.08 -8.03
N GLU A 128 -3.81 15.26 -8.47
CA GLU A 128 -5.20 15.35 -8.02
C GLU A 128 -5.35 14.76 -6.61
N ASN A 129 -4.77 13.57 -6.40
CA ASN A 129 -4.74 12.90 -5.10
C ASN A 129 -3.31 12.55 -4.70
N LEU A 130 -3.01 12.72 -3.43
CA LEU A 130 -1.71 12.44 -2.83
C LEU A 130 -1.86 11.46 -1.68
N LEU A 131 -1.08 10.37 -1.72
CA LEU A 131 -0.94 9.44 -0.60
C LEU A 131 0.50 9.47 -0.11
N THR A 132 0.72 9.96 1.11
CA THR A 132 2.03 9.94 1.76
C THR A 132 2.18 8.66 2.58
N GLN A 133 3.21 7.86 2.25
CA GLN A 133 3.50 6.61 2.94
C GLN A 133 4.37 6.84 4.18
N GLY A 134 4.09 6.06 5.23
CA GLY A 134 4.97 5.97 6.39
C GLY A 134 6.30 5.30 6.08
N MET A 135 7.20 5.32 7.03
CA MET A 135 8.55 4.76 6.90
C MET A 135 8.56 3.26 7.16
N VAL A 136 9.47 2.56 6.49
CA VAL A 136 9.81 1.19 6.89
C VAL A 136 10.87 1.28 7.97
N CYS A 137 10.50 0.80 9.16
CA CYS A 137 11.32 0.83 10.36
C CYS A 137 11.81 -0.57 10.70
N HIS A 138 12.96 -0.65 11.34
CA HIS A 138 13.51 -1.89 11.87
C HIS A 138 14.24 -1.63 13.17
N LYS A 139 14.29 -2.62 14.05
CA LYS A 139 15.08 -2.53 15.28
C LYS A 139 16.54 -2.22 14.97
N THR A 140 17.18 -1.52 15.87
CA THR A 140 18.61 -1.20 15.81
C THR A 140 19.38 -2.12 16.77
N PHE A 141 20.61 -2.45 16.39
CA PHE A 141 21.46 -3.36 17.17
C PHE A 141 22.84 -2.75 17.39
N LYS A 142 23.35 -2.87 18.61
CA LYS A 142 24.72 -2.44 18.96
C LYS A 142 25.48 -3.57 19.62
N ASP A 143 26.78 -3.66 19.31
CA ASP A 143 27.68 -4.51 20.05
C ASP A 143 27.97 -3.97 21.47
N LYS A 144 28.70 -4.72 22.28
CA LYS A 144 29.10 -4.30 23.64
C LYS A 144 29.99 -3.05 23.67
N LYS A 145 30.59 -2.69 22.51
CA LYS A 145 31.42 -1.50 22.35
C LYS A 145 30.61 -0.28 21.87
N GLY A 146 29.30 -0.45 21.64
CA GLY A 146 28.41 0.62 21.18
C GLY A 146 28.35 0.83 19.67
N ASN A 147 29.03 0.00 18.87
CA ASN A 147 29.00 0.11 17.42
C ASN A 147 27.71 -0.49 16.85
N TRP A 148 27.17 0.12 15.77
CA TRP A 148 26.04 -0.42 15.04
C TRP A 148 26.38 -1.73 14.34
N VAL A 149 25.50 -2.71 14.44
CA VAL A 149 25.66 -4.05 13.85
C VAL A 149 24.50 -4.36 12.92
N THR A 150 24.79 -5.03 11.81
CA THR A 150 23.78 -5.44 10.84
C THR A 150 22.95 -6.63 11.39
N PRO A 151 21.61 -6.61 11.27
CA PRO A 151 20.76 -7.68 11.78
C PRO A 151 20.80 -8.99 10.96
N ASN A 152 21.60 -9.07 9.90
CA ASN A 152 21.71 -10.27 9.08
C ASN A 152 22.19 -11.46 9.92
N ASN A 153 21.39 -12.50 9.96
CA ASN A 153 21.57 -13.71 10.78
C ASN A 153 21.25 -13.56 12.29
N PHE A 154 20.43 -12.58 12.64
CA PHE A 154 20.04 -12.36 14.02
C PHE A 154 18.92 -13.32 14.43
N ASP A 155 19.25 -14.30 15.25
CA ASP A 155 18.29 -15.03 16.08
C ASP A 155 18.14 -14.21 17.37
N GLU A 156 17.05 -13.44 17.51
CA GLU A 156 16.82 -12.56 18.67
C GLU A 156 16.97 -13.32 20.00
N GLU A 157 16.59 -14.59 20.06
CA GLU A 157 16.66 -15.38 21.27
C GLU A 157 18.09 -15.82 21.61
N LYS A 158 18.88 -16.20 20.60
CA LYS A 158 20.27 -16.64 20.80
C LYS A 158 21.22 -15.47 21.07
N ASN A 159 20.96 -14.33 20.47
CA ASN A 159 21.90 -13.19 20.46
C ASN A 159 21.58 -12.07 21.46
N LYS A 160 20.48 -12.17 22.23
CA LYS A 160 20.13 -11.18 23.29
C LYS A 160 21.26 -10.90 24.30
N LYS A 161 22.15 -11.87 24.50
CA LYS A 161 23.30 -11.74 25.45
C LYS A 161 24.50 -11.00 24.84
N GLU A 162 24.59 -10.91 23.53
CA GLU A 162 25.76 -10.36 22.81
C GLU A 162 25.56 -8.93 22.32
N PHE A 163 24.31 -8.53 22.12
CA PHE A 163 23.98 -7.23 21.51
C PHE A 163 22.91 -6.48 22.32
N LEU A 164 23.00 -5.17 22.28
CA LEU A 164 21.99 -4.27 22.80
C LEU A 164 20.95 -4.02 21.70
N ILE A 165 19.69 -4.41 21.95
CA ILE A 165 18.58 -4.19 21.04
C ILE A 165 17.99 -2.81 21.33
N GLY A 166 18.05 -1.92 20.36
CA GLY A 166 17.46 -0.58 20.41
C GLY A 166 16.02 -0.53 19.91
N LYS A 167 15.47 0.67 19.85
CA LYS A 167 14.12 0.93 19.33
C LYS A 167 14.06 0.64 17.83
N SER A 168 12.84 0.38 17.35
CA SER A 168 12.52 0.36 15.91
C SER A 168 12.60 1.80 15.38
N GLU A 169 13.42 2.00 14.36
CA GLU A 169 13.67 3.30 13.75
C GLU A 169 13.73 3.15 12.23
N LYS A 170 13.59 4.27 11.49
CA LYS A 170 13.76 4.28 10.04
C LYS A 170 15.02 3.55 9.61
N MET A 171 14.89 2.65 8.64
CA MET A 171 16.03 1.94 8.07
C MET A 171 17.04 2.90 7.47
N SER A 172 18.32 2.75 7.85
CA SER A 172 19.42 3.54 7.31
C SER A 172 20.72 2.76 7.26
N LYS A 173 21.54 3.04 6.24
CA LYS A 173 22.89 2.43 6.10
C LYS A 173 23.79 2.78 7.28
N SER A 174 23.70 3.99 7.83
CA SER A 174 24.51 4.47 8.95
C SER A 174 24.23 3.70 10.25
N LYS A 175 22.98 3.32 10.48
CA LYS A 175 22.57 2.51 11.66
C LYS A 175 22.65 1.01 11.41
N LYS A 176 22.98 0.61 10.19
CA LYS A 176 23.08 -0.80 9.77
C LYS A 176 21.82 -1.64 10.04
N ASN A 177 20.64 -1.00 10.12
CA ASN A 177 19.37 -1.68 10.36
C ASN A 177 18.54 -1.90 9.06
N VAL A 178 19.21 -1.88 7.92
CA VAL A 178 18.60 -2.14 6.60
C VAL A 178 18.45 -3.63 6.40
N VAL A 179 17.28 -4.07 5.96
CA VAL A 179 17.03 -5.42 5.49
C VAL A 179 17.29 -5.47 3.98
N ASP A 180 18.14 -6.40 3.53
CA ASP A 180 18.43 -6.56 2.11
C ASP A 180 17.24 -7.21 1.39
N PRO A 181 16.60 -6.50 0.44
CA PRO A 181 15.47 -7.04 -0.33
C PRO A 181 15.83 -8.33 -1.08
N ASN A 182 17.07 -8.47 -1.59
CA ASN A 182 17.48 -9.64 -2.36
C ASN A 182 17.47 -10.91 -1.51
N LEU A 183 17.87 -10.83 -0.25
CA LEU A 183 17.81 -11.96 0.69
C LEU A 183 16.35 -12.37 0.97
N ILE A 184 15.45 -11.38 1.07
CA ILE A 184 14.04 -11.64 1.30
C ILE A 184 13.41 -12.28 0.06
N LEU A 185 13.67 -11.73 -1.11
CA LEU A 185 13.14 -12.24 -2.38
C LEU A 185 13.62 -13.66 -2.67
N SER A 186 14.89 -13.96 -2.42
CA SER A 186 15.45 -15.30 -2.63
C SER A 186 14.88 -16.34 -1.67
N LYS A 187 14.57 -15.94 -0.42
CA LYS A 187 14.09 -16.85 0.62
C LYS A 187 12.58 -17.05 0.63
N PHE A 188 11.82 -16.00 0.40
CA PHE A 188 10.36 -15.99 0.60
C PHE A 188 9.57 -15.66 -0.68
N GLY A 189 10.24 -15.17 -1.72
CA GLY A 189 9.60 -14.71 -2.96
C GLY A 189 9.01 -13.29 -2.86
N ALA A 190 8.77 -12.70 -4.03
CA ALA A 190 8.27 -11.34 -4.14
C ALA A 190 6.85 -11.18 -3.59
N ASP A 191 5.97 -12.14 -3.84
CA ASP A 191 4.57 -12.08 -3.38
C ASP A 191 4.47 -12.09 -1.86
N THR A 192 5.34 -12.84 -1.16
CA THR A 192 5.37 -12.83 0.30
C THR A 192 5.81 -11.48 0.84
N ALA A 193 6.84 -10.87 0.25
CA ALA A 193 7.30 -9.54 0.64
C ALA A 193 6.20 -8.50 0.44
N ARG A 194 5.54 -8.49 -0.72
CA ARG A 194 4.41 -7.61 -1.04
C ARG A 194 3.25 -7.78 -0.06
N PHE A 195 2.86 -9.03 0.18
CA PHE A 195 1.77 -9.36 1.10
C PHE A 195 2.05 -8.90 2.53
N PHE A 196 3.27 -9.12 3.02
CA PHE A 196 3.69 -8.65 4.33
C PHE A 196 3.63 -7.11 4.43
N MET A 197 4.23 -6.41 3.47
CA MET A 197 4.26 -4.94 3.45
C MET A 197 2.87 -4.31 3.47
N LEU A 198 1.87 -4.97 2.86
CA LEU A 198 0.50 -4.46 2.77
C LEU A 198 -0.41 -4.92 3.91
N SER A 199 0.02 -5.90 4.74
CA SER A 199 -0.84 -6.55 5.74
C SER A 199 -0.80 -5.94 7.12
N ASP A 200 0.30 -5.30 7.51
CA ASP A 200 0.54 -4.93 8.90
C ASP A 200 -0.22 -3.67 9.30
N SER A 201 -0.04 -2.58 8.57
CA SER A 201 -0.60 -1.28 8.90
C SER A 201 -1.15 -0.54 7.67
N PRO A 202 -2.00 0.49 7.87
CA PRO A 202 -2.36 1.39 6.79
C PRO A 202 -1.11 2.02 6.18
N PRO A 203 -1.10 2.30 4.85
CA PRO A 203 0.10 2.79 4.16
C PRO A 203 0.63 4.12 4.68
N GLU A 204 -0.18 4.94 5.34
CA GLU A 204 0.21 6.23 5.93
C GLU A 204 0.97 6.08 7.25
N LYS A 205 0.97 4.90 7.84
CA LYS A 205 1.67 4.62 9.10
C LYS A 205 2.99 3.94 8.85
N ASP A 206 3.92 4.13 9.80
CA ASP A 206 5.17 3.41 9.79
C ASP A 206 4.94 1.91 9.90
N LEU A 207 5.71 1.15 9.12
CA LEU A 207 5.73 -0.31 9.12
C LEU A 207 6.97 -0.79 9.87
N GLU A 208 6.80 -1.62 10.90
CA GLU A 208 7.90 -2.30 11.53
C GLU A 208 8.21 -3.62 10.81
N TRP A 209 9.42 -3.74 10.28
CA TRP A 209 9.89 -5.00 9.72
C TRP A 209 10.10 -6.02 10.82
N THR A 210 9.48 -7.20 10.70
CA THR A 210 9.66 -8.32 11.63
C THR A 210 9.80 -9.65 10.89
N ASP A 211 10.74 -10.48 11.32
CA ASP A 211 10.94 -11.82 10.75
C ASP A 211 9.76 -12.76 11.00
N THR A 212 9.05 -12.58 12.10
CA THR A 212 7.83 -13.33 12.41
C THR A 212 6.69 -12.97 11.46
N GLY A 213 6.55 -11.69 11.11
CA GLY A 213 5.53 -11.20 10.19
C GLY A 213 5.69 -11.77 8.79
N ILE A 214 6.92 -11.71 8.22
CA ILE A 214 7.15 -12.25 6.87
C ILE A 214 7.01 -13.77 6.81
N LYS A 215 7.44 -14.51 7.85
CA LYS A 215 7.22 -15.97 7.97
C LYS A 215 5.72 -16.29 8.05
N GLY A 216 4.94 -15.46 8.75
CA GLY A 216 3.48 -15.58 8.81
C GLY A 216 2.80 -15.36 7.45
N ALA A 217 3.25 -14.37 6.69
CA ALA A 217 2.81 -14.12 5.33
C ALA A 217 3.12 -15.30 4.41
N TYR A 218 4.36 -15.80 4.44
CA TYR A 218 4.79 -16.97 3.67
C TYR A 218 3.95 -18.22 3.99
N LYS A 219 3.74 -18.52 5.27
CA LYS A 219 2.93 -19.65 5.70
C LYS A 219 1.48 -19.55 5.20
N TYR A 220 0.91 -18.34 5.20
CA TYR A 220 -0.45 -18.12 4.70
C TYR A 220 -0.55 -18.38 3.19
N LEU A 221 0.38 -17.85 2.39
CA LEU A 221 0.38 -18.05 0.94
C LEU A 221 0.58 -19.52 0.56
N ASN A 222 1.47 -20.23 1.24
CA ASN A 222 1.63 -21.69 1.04
C ASN A 222 0.32 -22.43 1.39
N LYS A 223 -0.35 -22.09 2.48
CA LYS A 223 -1.62 -22.72 2.84
C LYS A 223 -2.69 -22.48 1.78
N LEU A 224 -2.71 -21.29 1.16
CA LEU A 224 -3.63 -20.98 0.06
C LEU A 224 -3.26 -21.77 -1.21
N TRP A 225 -1.98 -21.93 -1.50
CA TRP A 225 -1.50 -22.80 -2.56
C TRP A 225 -1.90 -24.25 -2.35
N ASP A 226 -1.62 -24.80 -1.17
CA ASP A 226 -1.87 -26.19 -0.82
C ASP A 226 -3.35 -26.58 -0.98
N ILE A 227 -4.30 -25.70 -0.64
CA ILE A 227 -5.73 -26.02 -0.79
C ILE A 227 -6.13 -26.12 -2.27
N VAL A 228 -5.52 -25.32 -3.14
CA VAL A 228 -5.74 -25.42 -4.58
C VAL A 228 -5.12 -26.72 -5.11
N GLU A 229 -3.82 -26.93 -4.86
CA GLU A 229 -3.02 -28.03 -5.41
C GLU A 229 -3.59 -29.41 -5.05
N ARG A 230 -3.87 -29.65 -3.76
CA ARG A 230 -4.38 -30.96 -3.32
C ARG A 230 -5.78 -31.29 -3.80
N ASN A 231 -6.55 -30.30 -4.24
CA ASN A 231 -7.91 -30.50 -4.75
C ASN A 231 -8.03 -30.41 -6.28
N LEU A 232 -6.93 -30.27 -7.02
CA LEU A 232 -6.93 -30.10 -8.49
C LEU A 232 -7.73 -31.18 -9.21
N ASN A 233 -7.62 -32.44 -8.80
CA ASN A 233 -8.29 -33.57 -9.45
C ASN A 233 -9.82 -33.45 -9.48
N ILE A 234 -10.42 -32.77 -8.50
CA ILE A 234 -11.87 -32.53 -8.46
C ILE A 234 -12.22 -31.20 -9.10
N LEU A 235 -11.41 -30.16 -8.91
CA LEU A 235 -11.65 -28.81 -9.42
C LEU A 235 -11.56 -28.75 -10.97
N LEU A 236 -10.65 -29.51 -11.58
CA LEU A 236 -10.47 -29.58 -13.04
C LEU A 236 -11.60 -30.32 -13.76
N LYS A 237 -12.41 -31.13 -13.08
CA LYS A 237 -13.60 -31.74 -13.66
C LYS A 237 -14.68 -30.71 -13.99
N GLU A 238 -14.65 -29.58 -13.33
CA GLU A 238 -15.58 -28.49 -13.51
C GLU A 238 -15.13 -27.54 -14.62
N LYS A 239 -15.78 -27.62 -15.79
CA LYS A 239 -15.41 -26.80 -16.97
C LYS A 239 -15.76 -25.33 -16.83
N GLN A 240 -16.73 -24.97 -15.99
CA GLN A 240 -17.15 -23.58 -15.73
C GLN A 240 -17.54 -23.41 -14.28
N SER A 241 -17.26 -22.22 -13.71
CA SER A 241 -17.82 -21.82 -12.42
C SER A 241 -19.34 -21.63 -12.53
N ILE A 242 -20.03 -21.86 -11.45
CA ILE A 242 -21.51 -21.78 -11.39
C ILE A 242 -21.97 -20.36 -11.71
N LYS A 243 -23.00 -20.23 -12.56
CA LYS A 243 -23.72 -18.97 -12.79
C LYS A 243 -24.98 -18.83 -11.90
N ASN A 244 -25.57 -19.94 -11.47
CA ASN A 244 -26.77 -19.96 -10.63
C ASN A 244 -26.48 -20.67 -9.32
N PHE A 245 -26.57 -19.94 -8.21
CA PHE A 245 -26.33 -20.43 -6.86
C PHE A 245 -27.66 -20.67 -6.13
N ASN A 246 -27.63 -21.59 -5.18
CA ASN A 246 -28.66 -21.61 -4.16
C ASN A 246 -28.48 -20.36 -3.29
N GLU A 247 -29.40 -19.39 -3.39
CA GLU A 247 -29.34 -18.10 -2.69
C GLU A 247 -29.33 -18.26 -1.15
N SER A 248 -29.61 -19.43 -0.63
CA SER A 248 -29.57 -19.76 0.80
C SER A 248 -28.21 -20.25 1.29
N ASP A 249 -27.17 -20.37 0.42
CA ASP A 249 -25.86 -20.81 0.84
C ASP A 249 -25.09 -19.68 1.54
N ALA A 250 -24.79 -19.87 2.83
CA ALA A 250 -24.07 -18.91 3.65
C ALA A 250 -22.68 -18.55 3.09
N LEU A 251 -22.01 -19.48 2.36
CA LEU A 251 -20.72 -19.23 1.74
C LEU A 251 -20.84 -18.28 0.54
N ILE A 252 -21.94 -18.34 -0.19
CA ILE A 252 -22.23 -17.40 -1.29
C ILE A 252 -22.49 -16.00 -0.74
N GLU A 253 -23.27 -15.90 0.34
CA GLU A 253 -23.49 -14.61 1.01
C GLU A 253 -22.18 -14.01 1.48
N GLU A 254 -21.33 -14.83 2.12
CA GLU A 254 -20.06 -14.35 2.71
C GLU A 254 -19.02 -13.97 1.66
N ILE A 255 -18.87 -14.73 0.56
CA ILE A 255 -17.94 -14.31 -0.51
C ILE A 255 -18.40 -13.00 -1.17
N ASN A 256 -19.70 -12.78 -1.36
CA ASN A 256 -20.20 -11.52 -1.91
C ASN A 256 -19.93 -10.34 -0.98
N ARG A 257 -20.09 -10.52 0.33
CA ARG A 257 -19.70 -9.50 1.33
C ARG A 257 -18.20 -9.24 1.30
N THR A 258 -17.40 -10.30 1.23
CA THR A 258 -15.94 -10.19 1.16
C THR A 258 -15.53 -9.40 -0.08
N ILE A 259 -16.04 -9.74 -1.27
CA ILE A 259 -15.77 -9.01 -2.52
C ILE A 259 -16.13 -7.52 -2.36
N TYR A 260 -17.33 -7.22 -1.87
CA TYR A 260 -17.79 -5.84 -1.71
C TYR A 260 -16.87 -5.01 -0.81
N TYR A 261 -16.57 -5.53 0.38
CA TYR A 261 -15.75 -4.78 1.33
C TYR A 261 -14.28 -4.71 0.92
N VAL A 262 -13.72 -5.76 0.33
CA VAL A 262 -12.37 -5.76 -0.22
C VAL A 262 -12.24 -4.73 -1.33
N THR A 263 -13.21 -4.66 -2.25
CA THR A 263 -13.22 -3.63 -3.30
C THR A 263 -13.15 -2.23 -2.71
N ARG A 264 -14.00 -1.93 -1.73
CA ARG A 264 -13.99 -0.62 -1.05
C ARG A 264 -12.72 -0.35 -0.26
N ASP A 265 -12.14 -1.38 0.35
CA ASP A 265 -10.89 -1.23 1.09
C ASP A 265 -9.72 -0.95 0.12
N TYR A 266 -9.70 -1.52 -1.10
CA TYR A 266 -8.76 -1.18 -2.17
C TYR A 266 -8.93 0.26 -2.66
N GLU A 267 -10.15 0.66 -2.99
CA GLU A 267 -10.48 2.02 -3.46
C GLU A 267 -10.05 3.11 -2.46
N ASN A 268 -10.00 2.76 -1.17
CA ASN A 268 -9.59 3.67 -0.09
C ASN A 268 -8.18 3.41 0.44
N PHE A 269 -7.35 2.66 -0.28
CA PHE A 269 -5.97 2.30 0.13
C PHE A 269 -5.85 1.61 1.50
N ARG A 270 -6.90 0.90 1.94
CA ARG A 270 -6.93 0.16 3.22
C ARG A 270 -6.53 -1.30 3.02
N PHE A 271 -5.35 -1.51 2.49
CA PHE A 271 -4.86 -2.84 2.08
C PHE A 271 -4.82 -3.84 3.22
N ASN A 272 -4.40 -3.42 4.41
CA ASN A 272 -4.38 -4.27 5.59
C ASN A 272 -5.77 -4.79 5.98
N ARG A 273 -6.81 -3.98 5.82
CA ARG A 273 -8.21 -4.41 6.06
C ARG A 273 -8.69 -5.37 4.98
N ALA A 274 -8.36 -5.11 3.71
CA ALA A 274 -8.66 -6.02 2.61
C ALA A 274 -8.03 -7.40 2.87
N ILE A 275 -6.77 -7.44 3.27
CA ILE A 275 -6.05 -8.67 3.64
C ILE A 275 -6.73 -9.39 4.80
N ALA A 276 -7.11 -8.67 5.86
CA ALA A 276 -7.79 -9.26 7.01
C ALA A 276 -9.09 -9.98 6.57
N ARG A 277 -9.93 -9.32 5.74
CA ARG A 277 -11.17 -9.91 5.21
C ARG A 277 -10.91 -11.13 4.32
N ILE A 278 -9.91 -11.05 3.45
CA ILE A 278 -9.52 -12.19 2.61
C ILE A 278 -9.08 -13.36 3.47
N ARG A 279 -8.29 -13.12 4.52
CA ARG A 279 -7.84 -14.17 5.46
C ARG A 279 -8.99 -14.75 6.27
N GLU A 280 -9.92 -13.94 6.73
CA GLU A 280 -11.14 -14.41 7.41
C GLU A 280 -11.92 -15.36 6.52
N PHE A 281 -12.19 -14.96 5.27
CA PHE A 281 -12.92 -15.82 4.34
C PHE A 281 -12.12 -17.09 3.96
N THR A 282 -10.82 -17.00 3.74
CA THR A 282 -10.01 -18.20 3.46
C THR A 282 -9.97 -19.17 4.64
N ASN A 283 -10.02 -18.69 5.88
CA ASN A 283 -10.18 -19.58 7.05
C ASN A 283 -11.52 -20.34 7.00
N ILE A 284 -12.61 -19.67 6.64
CA ILE A 284 -13.92 -20.30 6.44
C ILE A 284 -13.82 -21.39 5.35
N LEU A 285 -13.10 -21.14 4.25
CA LEU A 285 -12.86 -22.16 3.21
C LEU A 285 -12.10 -23.37 3.76
N PHE A 286 -11.04 -23.15 4.53
CA PHE A 286 -10.26 -24.24 5.12
C PHE A 286 -11.08 -25.09 6.09
N GLU A 287 -11.93 -24.47 6.90
CA GLU A 287 -12.82 -25.17 7.84
C GLU A 287 -13.90 -25.99 7.12
N ASN A 288 -14.38 -25.49 5.98
CA ASN A 288 -15.43 -26.12 5.19
C ASN A 288 -14.92 -27.02 4.06
N GLU A 289 -13.62 -27.25 3.92
CA GLU A 289 -13.03 -27.97 2.80
C GLU A 289 -13.67 -29.34 2.55
N LYS A 290 -13.88 -30.14 3.60
CA LYS A 290 -14.52 -31.48 3.50
C LYS A 290 -15.93 -31.42 2.93
N LYS A 291 -16.68 -30.34 3.20
CA LYS A 291 -18.02 -30.11 2.65
C LYS A 291 -17.91 -29.64 1.19
N LEU A 292 -16.98 -28.75 0.90
CA LEU A 292 -16.76 -28.16 -0.41
C LEU A 292 -16.25 -29.17 -1.45
N ILE A 293 -15.49 -30.17 -1.03
CA ILE A 293 -15.08 -31.29 -1.90
C ILE A 293 -16.31 -32.01 -2.50
N LYS A 294 -17.45 -32.04 -1.80
CA LYS A 294 -18.70 -32.65 -2.29
C LYS A 294 -19.45 -31.75 -3.27
N ASP A 295 -19.18 -30.44 -3.26
CA ASP A 295 -19.71 -29.46 -4.20
C ASP A 295 -18.53 -28.73 -4.89
N SER A 296 -17.86 -29.47 -5.78
CA SER A 296 -16.66 -29.00 -6.48
C SER A 296 -16.90 -27.73 -7.31
N LYS A 297 -18.13 -27.52 -7.79
CA LYS A 297 -18.50 -26.30 -8.54
C LYS A 297 -18.48 -25.07 -7.65
N LEU A 298 -19.15 -25.16 -6.50
CA LEU A 298 -19.10 -24.08 -5.50
C LEU A 298 -17.68 -23.84 -5.05
N PHE A 299 -16.93 -24.90 -4.75
CA PHE A 299 -15.56 -24.81 -4.28
C PHE A 299 -14.67 -24.04 -5.28
N LYS A 300 -14.73 -24.44 -6.57
CA LYS A 300 -14.00 -23.77 -7.65
C LYS A 300 -14.36 -22.28 -7.74
N PHE A 301 -15.65 -21.96 -7.70
CA PHE A 301 -16.12 -20.58 -7.74
C PHE A 301 -15.57 -19.74 -6.57
N LEU A 302 -15.59 -20.26 -5.35
CA LEU A 302 -15.08 -19.53 -4.18
C LEU A 302 -13.58 -19.31 -4.29
N LEU A 303 -12.80 -20.31 -4.71
CA LEU A 303 -11.36 -20.20 -4.94
C LEU A 303 -11.02 -19.19 -6.03
N GLU A 304 -11.71 -19.25 -7.18
CA GLU A 304 -11.48 -18.29 -8.28
C GLU A 304 -11.74 -16.85 -7.84
N ASN A 305 -12.76 -16.59 -7.02
CA ASN A 305 -13.03 -15.24 -6.51
C ASN A 305 -11.96 -14.78 -5.52
N ILE A 306 -11.48 -15.65 -4.61
CA ILE A 306 -10.38 -15.32 -3.71
C ILE A 306 -9.11 -15.01 -4.48
N ILE A 307 -8.76 -15.84 -5.48
CA ILE A 307 -7.61 -15.62 -6.33
C ILE A 307 -7.70 -14.25 -7.04
N LYS A 308 -8.88 -13.89 -7.55
CA LYS A 308 -9.08 -12.58 -8.17
C LYS A 308 -8.87 -11.41 -7.20
N ILE A 309 -9.49 -11.46 -6.02
CA ILE A 309 -9.42 -10.33 -5.09
C ILE A 309 -8.08 -10.20 -4.37
N ILE A 310 -7.27 -11.26 -4.27
CA ILE A 310 -5.93 -11.19 -3.70
C ILE A 310 -4.85 -10.84 -4.72
N SER A 311 -5.12 -11.04 -6.02
CA SER A 311 -4.13 -10.93 -7.10
C SER A 311 -3.40 -9.58 -7.19
N PRO A 312 -3.99 -8.40 -6.90
CA PRO A 312 -3.25 -7.15 -6.93
C PRO A 312 -2.10 -7.10 -5.92
N MET A 313 -2.22 -7.85 -4.83
CA MET A 313 -1.18 -7.92 -3.79
C MET A 313 -0.13 -8.99 -4.07
N VAL A 314 -0.56 -10.16 -4.57
CA VAL A 314 0.28 -11.35 -4.81
C VAL A 314 0.07 -11.89 -6.22
N PRO A 315 0.55 -11.14 -7.25
CA PRO A 315 0.21 -11.41 -8.65
C PRO A 315 0.74 -12.75 -9.17
N HIS A 316 1.95 -13.17 -8.76
CA HIS A 316 2.58 -14.35 -9.34
C HIS A 316 1.90 -15.65 -8.88
N ILE A 317 1.73 -15.82 -7.57
CA ILE A 317 1.06 -17.01 -7.02
C ILE A 317 -0.42 -17.05 -7.45
N SER A 318 -1.06 -15.91 -7.58
CA SER A 318 -2.45 -15.82 -8.04
C SER A 318 -2.60 -16.25 -9.49
N GLU A 319 -1.71 -15.77 -10.37
CA GLU A 319 -1.71 -16.17 -11.79
C GLU A 319 -1.48 -17.67 -11.95
N GLU A 320 -0.52 -18.24 -11.20
CA GLU A 320 -0.24 -19.67 -11.25
C GLU A 320 -1.42 -20.50 -10.74
N MET A 321 -2.02 -20.16 -9.59
CA MET A 321 -3.21 -20.84 -9.10
C MET A 321 -4.39 -20.74 -10.09
N TRP A 322 -4.53 -19.60 -10.77
CA TRP A 322 -5.55 -19.39 -11.80
C TRP A 322 -5.38 -20.35 -12.98
N HIS A 323 -4.15 -20.53 -13.45
CA HIS A 323 -3.84 -21.49 -14.52
C HIS A 323 -4.00 -22.95 -14.07
N LEU A 324 -3.58 -23.28 -12.84
CA LEU A 324 -3.79 -24.60 -12.26
C LEU A 324 -5.28 -25.00 -12.23
N LEU A 325 -6.17 -24.04 -11.99
CA LEU A 325 -7.63 -24.27 -12.03
C LEU A 325 -8.18 -24.46 -13.45
N GLY A 326 -7.34 -24.48 -14.49
CA GLY A 326 -7.69 -24.75 -15.89
C GLY A 326 -8.12 -23.51 -16.67
N ASN A 327 -7.91 -22.31 -16.15
CA ASN A 327 -8.19 -21.08 -16.87
C ASN A 327 -7.06 -20.75 -17.84
N LYS A 328 -7.42 -20.47 -19.11
CA LYS A 328 -6.46 -20.26 -20.21
C LYS A 328 -6.01 -18.80 -20.37
N ASN A 329 -6.85 -17.86 -19.97
CA ASN A 329 -6.56 -16.44 -20.09
C ASN A 329 -5.83 -15.94 -18.84
N PHE A 330 -5.01 -14.91 -19.00
CA PHE A 330 -4.41 -14.22 -17.84
C PHE A 330 -5.45 -13.76 -16.85
N LEU A 331 -5.16 -13.91 -15.57
CA LEU A 331 -6.03 -13.53 -14.48
C LEU A 331 -6.48 -12.06 -14.56
N ILE A 332 -5.56 -11.15 -14.90
CA ILE A 332 -5.85 -9.73 -15.06
C ILE A 332 -6.92 -9.45 -16.12
N LYS A 333 -7.06 -10.31 -17.14
CA LYS A 333 -8.09 -10.19 -18.18
C LYS A 333 -9.43 -10.81 -17.77
N SER A 334 -9.49 -11.50 -16.63
CA SER A 334 -10.73 -12.16 -16.17
C SER A 334 -11.76 -11.17 -15.60
N GLY A 335 -11.37 -9.92 -15.39
CA GLY A 335 -12.17 -8.87 -14.77
C GLY A 335 -12.24 -9.00 -13.24
N TRP A 336 -12.49 -7.86 -12.60
CA TRP A 336 -12.71 -7.80 -11.15
C TRP A 336 -14.06 -8.40 -10.79
N PRO A 337 -14.17 -9.21 -9.72
CA PRO A 337 -15.45 -9.80 -9.33
C PRO A 337 -16.40 -8.73 -8.78
N ILE A 338 -17.66 -8.81 -9.21
CA ILE A 338 -18.70 -7.87 -8.79
C ILE A 338 -19.62 -8.55 -7.77
N ALA A 339 -19.71 -7.94 -6.59
CA ALA A 339 -20.60 -8.43 -5.54
C ALA A 339 -22.08 -8.28 -5.94
N ASN A 340 -22.85 -9.32 -5.77
CA ASN A 340 -24.30 -9.26 -5.96
C ASN A 340 -24.95 -8.56 -4.76
N LYS A 341 -25.58 -7.41 -5.02
CA LYS A 341 -26.21 -6.56 -4.00
C LYS A 341 -27.28 -7.26 -3.16
N LYS A 342 -27.90 -8.32 -3.66
CA LYS A 342 -28.88 -9.12 -2.91
C LYS A 342 -28.29 -9.71 -1.63
N PHE A 343 -27.00 -10.09 -1.65
CA PHE A 343 -26.29 -10.66 -0.51
C PHE A 343 -25.67 -9.63 0.45
N LEU A 344 -25.76 -8.34 0.11
CA LEU A 344 -25.21 -7.27 0.94
C LEU A 344 -26.18 -6.75 1.99
N LYS A 345 -27.46 -7.19 1.95
CA LYS A 345 -28.43 -6.82 2.98
C LYS A 345 -27.97 -7.43 4.31
N ILE A 346 -27.63 -6.57 5.25
CA ILE A 346 -27.31 -6.97 6.62
C ILE A 346 -28.63 -7.47 7.22
N LYS A 347 -28.75 -8.79 7.37
CA LYS A 347 -29.93 -9.40 7.98
C LYS A 347 -29.96 -9.18 9.49
N ASN A 348 -28.80 -9.28 10.12
CA ASN A 348 -28.65 -9.13 11.57
C ASN A 348 -27.49 -8.20 11.90
N PHE A 349 -27.55 -7.55 13.05
CA PHE A 349 -26.45 -6.77 13.62
C PHE A 349 -26.23 -7.17 15.06
N THR A 350 -25.00 -7.09 15.53
CA THR A 350 -24.67 -7.31 16.95
C THR A 350 -24.86 -6.02 17.71
N LEU A 351 -25.87 -5.98 18.58
CA LEU A 351 -26.12 -4.89 19.50
C LEU A 351 -25.21 -5.03 20.73
N VAL A 352 -24.45 -3.99 21.03
CA VAL A 352 -23.69 -3.91 22.28
C VAL A 352 -24.59 -3.39 23.39
N VAL A 353 -24.77 -4.16 24.47
CA VAL A 353 -25.55 -3.72 25.63
C VAL A 353 -24.64 -3.26 26.76
N GLN A 354 -24.85 -2.02 27.18
CA GLN A 354 -24.08 -1.35 28.23
C GLN A 354 -24.98 -1.02 29.42
N ILE A 355 -24.40 -0.98 30.62
CA ILE A 355 -25.00 -0.39 31.81
C ILE A 355 -24.04 0.69 32.33
N ASN A 356 -24.53 1.93 32.43
CA ASN A 356 -23.73 3.12 32.80
C ASN A 356 -22.43 3.20 31.99
N GLY A 357 -22.50 2.98 30.66
CA GLY A 357 -21.37 3.07 29.71
C GLY A 357 -20.41 1.85 29.71
N LYS A 358 -20.59 0.86 30.60
CA LYS A 358 -19.75 -0.35 30.64
C LYS A 358 -20.42 -1.50 29.89
N LEU A 359 -19.69 -2.13 28.95
CA LEU A 359 -20.15 -3.33 28.22
C LEU A 359 -20.55 -4.44 29.21
N ARG A 360 -21.71 -5.04 28.98
CA ARG A 360 -22.23 -6.15 29.81
C ARG A 360 -22.51 -7.40 28.98
N GLU A 361 -23.10 -7.21 27.81
CA GLU A 361 -23.47 -8.31 26.93
C GLU A 361 -23.61 -7.84 25.50
N THR A 362 -23.68 -8.80 24.55
CA THR A 362 -23.98 -8.53 23.14
C THR A 362 -25.11 -9.46 22.71
N ILE A 363 -25.96 -8.99 21.79
CA ILE A 363 -27.05 -9.76 21.22
C ILE A 363 -27.18 -9.49 19.73
N ASP A 364 -27.41 -10.54 18.94
CA ASP A 364 -27.65 -10.41 17.51
C ASP A 364 -29.15 -10.17 17.26
N LEU A 365 -29.44 -9.09 16.54
CA LEU A 365 -30.80 -8.67 16.22
C LEU A 365 -30.94 -8.45 14.71
N PRO A 366 -32.12 -8.67 14.12
CA PRO A 366 -32.44 -8.27 12.75
C PRO A 366 -32.21 -6.77 12.55
N PHE A 367 -31.68 -6.39 11.39
CA PHE A 367 -31.30 -4.99 11.09
C PHE A 367 -32.47 -4.01 11.18
N ASP A 368 -33.71 -4.51 10.92
CA ASP A 368 -34.94 -3.72 10.94
C ASP A 368 -35.63 -3.73 12.31
N THR A 369 -34.98 -4.25 13.37
CA THR A 369 -35.55 -4.29 14.73
C THR A 369 -35.84 -2.89 15.22
N ASP A 370 -37.07 -2.67 15.69
CA ASP A 370 -37.49 -1.38 16.25
C ASP A 370 -36.84 -1.07 17.58
N ILE A 371 -36.69 0.22 17.88
CA ILE A 371 -36.04 0.70 19.12
C ILE A 371 -36.72 0.12 20.36
N SER A 372 -38.04 0.08 20.37
CA SER A 372 -38.82 -0.49 21.48
C SER A 372 -38.56 -1.99 21.70
N GLU A 373 -38.33 -2.72 20.63
CA GLU A 373 -37.99 -4.16 20.69
C GLU A 373 -36.54 -4.34 21.15
N ILE A 374 -35.60 -3.47 20.68
CA ILE A 374 -34.21 -3.44 21.12
C ILE A 374 -34.15 -3.22 22.63
N GLU A 375 -34.90 -2.25 23.16
CA GLU A 375 -34.98 -1.95 24.60
C GLU A 375 -35.48 -3.15 25.41
N LYS A 376 -36.59 -3.78 24.97
CA LYS A 376 -37.14 -4.97 25.62
C LYS A 376 -36.14 -6.12 25.65
N LYS A 377 -35.50 -6.41 24.51
CA LYS A 377 -34.51 -7.49 24.43
C LYS A 377 -33.28 -7.20 25.26
N ALA A 378 -32.79 -5.96 25.26
CA ALA A 378 -31.65 -5.58 26.06
C ALA A 378 -31.92 -5.74 27.58
N LEU A 379 -33.12 -5.39 28.02
CA LEU A 379 -33.54 -5.54 29.43
C LEU A 379 -33.73 -7.01 29.83
N SER A 380 -34.13 -7.88 28.89
CA SER A 380 -34.36 -9.30 29.13
C SER A 380 -33.12 -10.17 29.20
N LEU A 381 -31.94 -9.61 28.91
CA LEU A 381 -30.68 -10.37 28.95
C LEU A 381 -30.33 -10.80 30.38
N PRO A 382 -29.93 -12.06 30.62
CA PRO A 382 -29.68 -12.57 31.97
C PRO A 382 -28.67 -11.77 32.78
N LYS A 383 -27.56 -11.35 32.15
CA LYS A 383 -26.53 -10.54 32.82
C LYS A 383 -27.01 -9.12 33.13
N VAL A 384 -27.85 -8.57 32.27
CA VAL A 384 -28.45 -7.25 32.45
C VAL A 384 -29.45 -7.30 33.60
N MET A 385 -30.36 -8.28 33.59
CA MET A 385 -31.35 -8.48 34.67
C MET A 385 -30.67 -8.66 36.02
N LYS A 386 -29.60 -9.44 36.10
CA LYS A 386 -28.85 -9.69 37.32
C LYS A 386 -28.23 -8.40 37.89
N ILE A 387 -27.79 -7.46 37.04
CA ILE A 387 -27.17 -6.20 37.49
C ILE A 387 -28.21 -5.15 37.84
N ILE A 388 -29.31 -5.07 37.10
CA ILE A 388 -30.37 -4.11 37.35
C ILE A 388 -31.15 -4.50 38.64
N GLY A 389 -31.37 -5.80 38.86
CA GLY A 389 -32.16 -6.32 39.96
C GLY A 389 -33.58 -5.75 39.95
N ASN A 390 -34.06 -5.25 41.09
CA ASN A 390 -35.40 -4.65 41.24
C ASN A 390 -35.42 -3.14 40.89
N ASN A 391 -34.30 -2.54 40.45
CA ASN A 391 -34.24 -1.13 40.11
C ASN A 391 -34.88 -0.88 38.74
N LYS A 392 -35.65 0.20 38.61
CA LYS A 392 -36.14 0.66 37.31
C LYS A 392 -35.03 1.51 36.65
N PRO A 393 -34.73 1.22 35.34
CA PRO A 393 -33.81 2.09 34.60
C PRO A 393 -34.30 3.55 34.57
N LYS A 394 -33.41 4.50 34.81
CA LYS A 394 -33.74 5.92 34.65
C LYS A 394 -33.92 6.30 33.20
N LYS A 395 -33.11 5.73 32.32
CA LYS A 395 -33.15 6.00 30.90
C LYS A 395 -32.48 4.84 30.11
N ILE A 396 -32.99 4.54 28.91
CA ILE A 396 -32.31 3.67 27.94
C ILE A 396 -31.96 4.53 26.70
N ILE A 397 -30.70 4.55 26.35
CA ILE A 397 -30.21 5.29 25.18
C ILE A 397 -29.85 4.26 24.10
N VAL A 398 -30.62 4.23 23.03
CA VAL A 398 -30.40 3.32 21.92
C VAL A 398 -29.82 4.10 20.74
N VAL A 399 -28.62 3.70 20.29
CA VAL A 399 -28.09 4.06 18.97
C VAL A 399 -28.39 2.89 18.06
N LYS A 400 -29.31 3.08 17.12
CA LYS A 400 -29.84 2.02 16.24
C LYS A 400 -28.67 1.26 15.59
N ASN A 401 -28.76 -0.06 15.56
CA ASN A 401 -27.78 -0.98 14.99
C ASN A 401 -26.38 -0.94 15.60
N ARG A 402 -26.21 -0.40 16.81
CA ARG A 402 -24.88 -0.24 17.44
C ARG A 402 -24.85 -0.54 18.93
N VAL A 403 -25.58 0.20 19.72
CA VAL A 403 -25.49 0.11 21.18
C VAL A 403 -26.79 0.48 21.87
N ALA A 404 -27.12 -0.25 22.94
CA ALA A 404 -28.13 0.13 23.91
C ALA A 404 -27.44 0.36 25.27
N ASN A 405 -27.48 1.57 25.79
CA ASN A 405 -26.92 1.91 27.10
C ASN A 405 -28.05 2.16 28.13
N ILE A 406 -28.10 1.33 29.14
CA ILE A 406 -29.07 1.40 30.22
C ILE A 406 -28.47 2.20 31.35
N VAL A 407 -29.13 3.27 31.77
CA VAL A 407 -28.74 4.13 32.89
C VAL A 407 -29.61 3.78 34.09
N ILE A 408 -28.96 3.35 35.15
CA ILE A 408 -29.62 3.00 36.45
C ILE A 408 -29.22 3.96 37.55
#